data_1972e6daa919141fc90d806098ad4048
#
_entry.id   1972e6daa919141fc90d806098ad4048
#
_cell.length_a   1.000
_cell.length_b   1.000
_cell.length_c   1.000
_cell.angle_alpha   90.00
_cell.angle_beta   90.00
_cell.angle_gamma   90.00
#
_symmetry.space_group_name_H-M   'P 1'
#
loop_
_entity.id
_entity.type
_entity.pdbx_description
1 polymer ?
#
loop_
_entity_poly.entity_id
_entity_poly.type
_entity_poly.pdbx_seq_one_letter_code
_entity_poly.pdbx_strand_id
1 'polypeptide(L)'
;MLHLIELLTDRFFEFLKDDPVRPHIPHDHRVGNNKDIFVLRDVNDTVKAITCVSYQDFVPVSESELFSTSEHPTIAVFYTIWSYAPGAGRTLIFDAVAHIKETKPAIKQYVTLSPQTEMARRFHHKNGAITLRKNADTVNYEYVQKIELTVPETTESMVQESSYLPG
;
A
#
# COMPACT_ATOMS: atom_id res chain seq x y z
N MET A 1 -8.56 2.55 -12.42
CA MET A 1 -8.12 3.93 -12.30
C MET A 1 -8.02 4.33 -10.84
N LEU A 2 -6.94 4.98 -10.50
CA LEU A 2 -6.67 5.37 -9.12
C LEU A 2 -7.38 6.68 -8.78
N HIS A 3 -8.00 6.71 -7.60
CA HIS A 3 -8.67 7.91 -7.08
C HIS A 3 -8.26 8.10 -5.63
N LEU A 4 -7.96 9.33 -5.23
CA LEU A 4 -7.58 9.62 -3.86
C LEU A 4 -8.74 10.29 -3.14
N ILE A 5 -9.05 9.80 -1.94
CA ILE A 5 -10.03 10.45 -1.08
C ILE A 5 -9.29 11.45 -0.20
N GLU A 6 -9.57 12.74 -0.41
CA GLU A 6 -8.91 13.80 0.35
C GLU A 6 -9.89 14.59 1.22
N LEU A 7 -11.17 14.50 0.92
CA LEU A 7 -12.20 15.24 1.63
C LEU A 7 -13.24 14.31 2.21
N LEU A 8 -13.81 14.68 3.33
CA LEU A 8 -14.86 13.89 3.96
C LEU A 8 -16.13 13.82 3.11
N THR A 9 -16.26 14.73 2.14
CA THR A 9 -17.41 14.76 1.26
C THR A 9 -17.20 13.96 -0.03
N ASP A 10 -16.05 13.28 -0.15
CA ASP A 10 -15.76 12.47 -1.34
C ASP A 10 -16.82 11.40 -1.52
N ARG A 11 -17.20 11.14 -2.79
CA ARG A 11 -18.26 10.18 -3.08
C ARG A 11 -17.94 8.75 -2.67
N PHE A 12 -16.66 8.43 -2.45
CA PHE A 12 -16.27 7.08 -2.03
C PHE A 12 -16.00 7.00 -0.53
N PHE A 13 -16.15 8.09 0.22
CA PHE A 13 -15.81 8.10 1.64
C PHE A 13 -16.61 7.08 2.44
N GLU A 14 -17.87 6.86 2.05
CA GLU A 14 -18.72 5.92 2.79
C GLU A 14 -18.23 4.47 2.69
N PHE A 15 -17.41 4.14 1.69
CA PHE A 15 -16.91 2.78 1.57
C PHE A 15 -15.92 2.42 2.69
N LEU A 16 -15.42 3.39 3.45
CA LEU A 16 -14.50 3.13 4.55
C LEU A 16 -15.18 2.31 5.65
N LYS A 17 -16.50 2.33 5.73
CA LYS A 17 -17.22 1.50 6.71
C LYS A 17 -17.04 0.02 6.44
N ASP A 18 -16.59 -0.36 5.25
CA ASP A 18 -16.40 -1.75 4.88
C ASP A 18 -15.02 -2.31 5.25
N ASP A 19 -14.16 -1.50 5.88
CA ASP A 19 -12.81 -1.93 6.25
C ASP A 19 -12.88 -3.16 7.16
N PRO A 20 -12.42 -4.32 6.70
CA PRO A 20 -12.50 -5.54 7.51
C PRO A 20 -11.32 -5.71 8.46
N VAL A 21 -10.28 -4.89 8.29
CA VAL A 21 -9.04 -5.03 9.05
C VAL A 21 -9.02 -4.12 10.25
N ARG A 22 -9.36 -2.84 10.05
CA ARG A 22 -9.28 -1.84 11.12
C ARG A 22 -10.55 -0.97 11.13
N PRO A 23 -11.73 -1.60 11.29
CA PRO A 23 -13.00 -0.87 11.22
C PRO A 23 -13.17 0.16 12.31
N HIS A 24 -12.42 0.03 13.40
CA HIS A 24 -12.51 0.91 14.55
C HIS A 24 -11.76 2.23 14.40
N ILE A 25 -10.89 2.36 13.39
CA ILE A 25 -10.19 3.61 13.18
C ILE A 25 -11.19 4.62 12.61
N PRO A 26 -11.40 5.77 13.26
CA PRO A 26 -12.34 6.77 12.74
C PRO A 26 -11.98 7.16 11.32
N HIS A 27 -13.00 7.30 10.47
CA HIS A 27 -12.76 7.53 9.05
C HIS A 27 -12.10 8.89 8.81
N ASP A 28 -12.44 9.89 9.60
CA ASP A 28 -11.87 11.22 9.44
C ASP A 28 -10.40 11.28 9.89
N HIS A 29 -9.91 10.27 10.63
CA HIS A 29 -8.50 10.20 10.99
C HIS A 29 -7.63 9.74 9.82
N ARG A 30 -8.23 9.30 8.73
CA ARG A 30 -7.52 8.68 7.61
C ARG A 30 -7.19 9.67 6.50
N VAL A 31 -7.61 10.92 6.63
CA VAL A 31 -7.33 11.97 5.65
C VAL A 31 -6.55 13.09 6.32
N GLY A 32 -5.85 13.88 5.54
CA GLY A 32 -5.10 15.03 6.03
C GLY A 32 -3.61 14.88 5.78
N ASN A 33 -2.82 15.64 6.51
CA ASN A 33 -1.37 15.61 6.36
C ASN A 33 -0.79 14.23 6.64
N ASN A 34 0.09 13.78 5.75
CA ASN A 34 0.81 12.51 5.89
C ASN A 34 -0.13 11.31 5.91
N LYS A 35 -1.26 11.42 5.21
CA LYS A 35 -2.24 10.35 5.10
C LYS A 35 -2.83 10.36 3.72
N ASP A 36 -3.06 9.18 3.16
CA ASP A 36 -3.77 9.06 1.88
C ASP A 36 -4.68 7.86 1.91
N ILE A 37 -5.81 7.98 1.21
CA ILE A 37 -6.70 6.86 0.95
C ILE A 37 -6.76 6.70 -0.55
N PHE A 38 -6.37 5.51 -1.04
CA PHE A 38 -6.38 5.21 -2.47
C PHE A 38 -7.53 4.27 -2.78
N VAL A 39 -8.30 4.61 -3.80
CA VAL A 39 -9.41 3.81 -4.30
C VAL A 39 -9.09 3.38 -5.72
N LEU A 40 -9.21 2.10 -5.99
CA LEU A 40 -9.16 1.60 -7.37
C LEU A 40 -10.59 1.49 -7.85
N ARG A 41 -10.92 2.20 -8.92
CA ARG A 41 -12.26 2.17 -9.50
C ARG A 41 -12.19 1.88 -10.99
N ASP A 42 -13.28 1.40 -11.56
CA ASP A 42 -13.34 1.20 -13.02
C ASP A 42 -13.97 2.44 -13.69
N VAL A 43 -14.17 2.36 -14.98
CA VAL A 43 -14.69 3.49 -15.75
C VAL A 43 -16.12 3.86 -15.37
N ASN A 44 -16.83 2.95 -14.71
CA ASN A 44 -18.20 3.20 -14.26
C ASN A 44 -18.27 3.62 -12.80
N ASP A 45 -17.14 3.98 -12.21
CA ASP A 45 -17.03 4.35 -10.77
C ASP A 45 -17.38 3.20 -9.84
N THR A 46 -17.25 1.96 -10.31
CA THR A 46 -17.40 0.81 -9.41
C THR A 46 -16.10 0.62 -8.63
N VAL A 47 -16.20 0.61 -7.32
CA VAL A 47 -15.02 0.46 -6.44
C VAL A 47 -14.55 -0.98 -6.50
N LYS A 48 -13.24 -1.16 -6.73
CA LYS A 48 -12.64 -2.49 -6.83
C LYS A 48 -11.76 -2.81 -5.63
N ALA A 49 -11.10 -1.83 -5.04
CA ALA A 49 -10.26 -2.05 -3.87
C ALA A 49 -9.96 -0.71 -3.21
N ILE A 50 -9.64 -0.74 -1.91
CA ILE A 50 -9.29 0.46 -1.15
C ILE A 50 -8.10 0.14 -0.25
N THR A 51 -7.17 1.08 -0.12
CA THR A 51 -6.10 0.98 0.85
C THR A 51 -5.89 2.34 1.52
N CYS A 52 -5.52 2.32 2.79
CA CYS A 52 -5.22 3.52 3.55
C CYS A 52 -3.74 3.52 3.92
N VAL A 53 -3.11 4.68 3.83
CA VAL A 53 -1.67 4.84 4.00
C VAL A 53 -1.36 5.95 4.98
N SER A 54 -0.39 5.71 5.85
CA SER A 54 0.16 6.72 6.74
C SER A 54 1.63 6.90 6.36
N TYR A 55 2.08 8.17 6.24
CA TYR A 55 3.48 8.46 5.91
C TYR A 55 4.21 8.82 7.19
N GLN A 56 5.29 8.12 7.50
CA GLN A 56 5.98 8.25 8.77
C GLN A 56 7.50 8.18 8.57
N ASP A 57 8.25 8.45 9.64
CA ASP A 57 9.70 8.36 9.58
C ASP A 57 10.23 7.12 10.30
N PHE A 58 9.35 6.20 10.69
CA PHE A 58 9.72 4.92 11.28
C PHE A 58 8.67 3.87 10.93
N VAL A 59 9.02 2.60 11.05
CA VAL A 59 8.11 1.49 10.78
C VAL A 59 7.35 1.17 12.06
N PRO A 60 6.02 1.36 12.08
CA PRO A 60 5.24 1.10 13.29
C PRO A 60 5.13 -0.39 13.57
N VAL A 61 5.08 -0.77 14.85
CA VAL A 61 4.86 -2.15 15.26
C VAL A 61 3.45 -2.38 15.76
N SER A 62 2.70 -1.31 16.02
CA SER A 62 1.35 -1.41 16.53
C SER A 62 0.50 -0.29 15.95
N GLU A 63 -0.82 -0.46 16.08
CA GLU A 63 -1.75 0.54 15.57
C GLU A 63 -1.61 1.87 16.29
N SER A 64 -1.22 1.86 17.57
CA SER A 64 -1.05 3.09 18.32
C SER A 64 0.08 3.96 17.78
N GLU A 65 0.96 3.41 16.97
CA GLU A 65 2.06 4.17 16.37
C GLU A 65 1.73 4.72 15.00
N LEU A 66 0.53 4.47 14.49
CA LEU A 66 0.10 5.08 13.24
C LEU A 66 -0.18 6.56 13.45
N PHE A 67 -0.12 7.32 12.35
CA PHE A 67 -0.45 8.74 12.33
C PHE A 67 0.45 9.61 13.20
N SER A 68 1.66 9.14 13.48
CA SER A 68 2.59 9.98 14.22
C SER A 68 3.02 11.16 13.35
N THR A 69 3.20 12.30 14.00
CA THR A 69 3.59 13.51 13.29
C THR A 69 5.03 13.42 12.82
N SER A 70 5.28 13.74 11.56
CA SER A 70 6.61 13.79 11.00
C SER A 70 6.68 14.91 9.99
N GLU A 71 7.72 15.73 10.06
CA GLU A 71 7.93 16.80 9.09
C GLU A 71 8.58 16.29 7.83
N HIS A 72 9.29 15.17 7.91
CA HIS A 72 10.02 14.62 6.78
C HIS A 72 9.82 13.09 6.71
N PRO A 73 8.61 12.64 6.40
CA PRO A 73 8.34 11.21 6.34
C PRO A 73 9.10 10.57 5.18
N THR A 74 9.61 9.37 5.42
CA THR A 74 10.36 8.61 4.42
C THR A 74 9.74 7.24 4.17
N ILE A 75 8.70 6.87 4.90
CA ILE A 75 8.10 5.53 4.84
C ILE A 75 6.61 5.64 4.60
N ALA A 76 6.11 4.88 3.65
CA ALA A 76 4.67 4.74 3.42
C ALA A 76 4.22 3.46 4.13
N VAL A 77 3.25 3.57 5.01
CA VAL A 77 2.72 2.45 5.79
C VAL A 77 1.30 2.16 5.33
N PHE A 78 1.11 1.04 4.65
CA PHE A 78 -0.19 0.57 4.22
C PHE A 78 -0.79 -0.20 5.40
N TYR A 79 -1.75 0.41 6.10
CA TYR A 79 -2.23 -0.19 7.35
C TYR A 79 -3.56 -0.92 7.20
N THR A 80 -4.24 -0.77 6.07
CA THR A 80 -5.41 -1.59 5.76
C THR A 80 -5.58 -1.64 4.24
N ILE A 81 -6.06 -2.79 3.76
CA ILE A 81 -6.37 -2.96 2.35
C ILE A 81 -7.49 -3.99 2.23
N TRP A 82 -8.45 -3.73 1.36
CA TRP A 82 -9.49 -4.73 1.07
C TRP A 82 -9.95 -4.55 -0.37
N SER A 83 -10.54 -5.60 -0.93
CA SER A 83 -10.94 -5.58 -2.32
C SER A 83 -12.33 -6.17 -2.49
N TYR A 84 -12.98 -5.74 -3.56
CA TYR A 84 -14.30 -6.20 -3.95
C TYR A 84 -14.24 -7.09 -5.19
N ALA A 85 -13.05 -7.31 -5.74
CA ALA A 85 -12.88 -8.10 -6.97
C ALA A 85 -11.53 -8.81 -6.94
N PRO A 86 -11.44 -10.02 -7.51
CA PRO A 86 -10.18 -10.76 -7.55
C PRO A 86 -9.09 -9.96 -8.28
N GLY A 87 -7.89 -9.95 -7.72
CA GLY A 87 -6.75 -9.27 -8.32
C GLY A 87 -6.71 -7.77 -8.12
N ALA A 88 -7.80 -7.17 -7.61
CA ALA A 88 -7.86 -5.72 -7.47
C ALA A 88 -6.90 -5.20 -6.41
N GLY A 89 -6.71 -5.96 -5.32
CA GLY A 89 -5.79 -5.54 -4.27
C GLY A 89 -4.35 -5.41 -4.78
N ARG A 90 -3.93 -6.36 -5.62
CA ARG A 90 -2.59 -6.31 -6.21
C ARG A 90 -2.44 -5.09 -7.10
N THR A 91 -3.40 -4.86 -7.99
CA THR A 91 -3.35 -3.71 -8.89
C THR A 91 -3.30 -2.42 -8.08
N LEU A 92 -4.12 -2.33 -7.02
CA LEU A 92 -4.18 -1.13 -6.20
C LEU A 92 -2.83 -0.85 -5.53
N ILE A 93 -2.19 -1.85 -4.93
CA ILE A 93 -0.91 -1.64 -4.26
C ILE A 93 0.13 -1.14 -5.25
N PHE A 94 0.23 -1.77 -6.42
CA PHE A 94 1.23 -1.37 -7.39
C PHE A 94 0.95 0.04 -7.93
N ASP A 95 -0.31 0.37 -8.17
CA ASP A 95 -0.66 1.71 -8.64
C ASP A 95 -0.40 2.76 -7.56
N ALA A 96 -0.70 2.44 -6.30
CA ALA A 96 -0.47 3.36 -5.20
C ALA A 96 1.03 3.59 -5.00
N VAL A 97 1.85 2.54 -5.03
CA VAL A 97 3.29 2.68 -4.90
C VAL A 97 3.84 3.55 -6.04
N ALA A 98 3.38 3.31 -7.27
CA ALA A 98 3.84 4.11 -8.41
C ALA A 98 3.47 5.58 -8.23
N HIS A 99 2.25 5.85 -7.77
CA HIS A 99 1.79 7.21 -7.53
C HIS A 99 2.61 7.90 -6.44
N ILE A 100 2.88 7.18 -5.34
CA ILE A 100 3.66 7.73 -4.24
C ILE A 100 5.09 8.04 -4.71
N LYS A 101 5.69 7.14 -5.48
CA LYS A 101 7.05 7.37 -5.98
C LYS A 101 7.12 8.63 -6.82
N GLU A 102 6.09 8.88 -7.60
CA GLU A 102 6.08 10.04 -8.47
C GLU A 102 5.78 11.34 -7.73
N THR A 103 4.84 11.29 -6.78
CA THR A 103 4.37 12.51 -6.12
C THR A 103 5.05 12.81 -4.80
N LYS A 104 5.67 11.80 -4.17
CA LYS A 104 6.34 11.95 -2.89
C LYS A 104 7.70 11.27 -2.94
N PRO A 105 8.66 11.86 -3.67
CA PRO A 105 9.97 11.21 -3.88
C PRO A 105 10.80 11.03 -2.62
N ALA A 106 10.44 11.72 -1.52
CA ALA A 106 11.14 11.52 -0.25
C ALA A 106 10.79 10.18 0.39
N ILE A 107 9.67 9.56 -0.02
CA ILE A 107 9.29 8.23 0.49
C ILE A 107 10.18 7.20 -0.18
N LYS A 108 10.93 6.46 0.63
CA LYS A 108 11.90 5.49 0.13
C LYS A 108 11.57 4.06 0.50
N GLN A 109 10.61 3.84 1.37
CA GLN A 109 10.30 2.51 1.87
C GLN A 109 8.78 2.33 1.91
N TYR A 110 8.31 1.16 1.51
CA TYR A 110 6.88 0.85 1.41
C TYR A 110 6.62 -0.39 2.24
N VAL A 111 5.96 -0.22 3.38
CA VAL A 111 5.73 -1.31 4.32
C VAL A 111 4.25 -1.41 4.66
N THR A 112 3.87 -2.49 5.32
CA THR A 112 2.52 -2.67 5.82
C THR A 112 2.53 -2.73 7.33
N LEU A 113 1.36 -2.54 7.93
CA LEU A 113 1.09 -2.92 9.31
C LEU A 113 -0.08 -3.88 9.23
N SER A 114 0.20 -5.17 9.21
CA SER A 114 -0.78 -6.20 8.86
C SER A 114 -1.12 -7.06 10.07
N PRO A 115 -2.33 -7.66 10.08
CA PRO A 115 -2.65 -8.63 11.13
C PRO A 115 -1.86 -9.92 10.92
N GLN A 116 -1.70 -10.70 11.98
CA GLN A 116 -0.98 -11.98 11.93
C GLN A 116 -1.93 -13.07 11.46
N THR A 117 -2.37 -12.98 10.21
CA THR A 117 -3.26 -13.96 9.62
C THR A 117 -2.62 -14.60 8.40
N GLU A 118 -3.05 -15.81 8.10
CA GLU A 118 -2.56 -16.51 6.93
C GLU A 118 -3.00 -15.80 5.65
N MET A 119 -4.20 -15.23 5.65
CA MET A 119 -4.69 -14.50 4.50
C MET A 119 -3.79 -13.31 4.15
N ALA A 120 -3.42 -12.51 5.16
CA ALA A 120 -2.55 -11.36 4.94
C ALA A 120 -1.18 -11.83 4.46
N ARG A 121 -0.62 -12.88 5.07
CA ARG A 121 0.69 -13.40 4.70
C ARG A 121 0.70 -13.84 3.23
N ARG A 122 -0.30 -14.61 2.83
CA ARG A 122 -0.39 -15.08 1.45
C ARG A 122 -0.53 -13.94 0.47
N PHE A 123 -1.40 -12.99 0.80
CA PHE A 123 -1.64 -11.87 -0.10
C PHE A 123 -0.36 -11.07 -0.34
N HIS A 124 0.34 -10.71 0.72
CA HIS A 124 1.53 -9.86 0.56
C HIS A 124 2.69 -10.63 -0.08
N HIS A 125 2.93 -11.87 0.34
CA HIS A 125 4.01 -12.66 -0.25
C HIS A 125 3.78 -12.96 -1.73
N LYS A 126 2.55 -13.30 -2.09
CA LYS A 126 2.26 -13.60 -3.48
C LYS A 126 2.38 -12.37 -4.37
N ASN A 127 2.25 -11.18 -3.81
CA ASN A 127 2.38 -9.92 -4.55
C ASN A 127 3.79 -9.34 -4.49
N GLY A 128 4.75 -10.11 -3.98
CA GLY A 128 6.16 -9.74 -4.05
C GLY A 128 6.74 -9.11 -2.80
N ALA A 129 5.97 -8.98 -1.74
CA ALA A 129 6.51 -8.42 -0.50
C ALA A 129 7.28 -9.48 0.27
N ILE A 130 8.23 -9.02 1.09
CA ILE A 130 8.97 -9.89 2.00
C ILE A 130 8.53 -9.57 3.42
N THR A 131 8.72 -10.52 4.33
CA THR A 131 8.46 -10.26 5.74
C THR A 131 9.62 -9.46 6.30
N LEU A 132 9.32 -8.21 6.71
CA LEU A 132 10.34 -7.36 7.30
C LEU A 132 10.49 -7.65 8.79
N ARG A 133 9.38 -7.75 9.51
CA ARG A 133 9.44 -7.95 10.96
C ARG A 133 8.11 -8.51 11.47
N LYS A 134 8.20 -9.49 12.36
CA LYS A 134 7.03 -10.02 13.04
C LYS A 134 6.99 -9.43 14.43
N ASN A 135 5.89 -8.77 14.76
CA ASN A 135 5.73 -8.07 16.03
C ASN A 135 4.83 -8.88 16.99
N ALA A 136 4.49 -8.31 18.14
CA ALA A 136 3.64 -9.01 19.11
C ALA A 136 2.29 -9.36 18.52
N ASP A 137 1.63 -8.39 17.87
CA ASP A 137 0.28 -8.59 17.33
C ASP A 137 0.18 -8.31 15.83
N THR A 138 1.24 -7.88 15.19
CA THR A 138 1.22 -7.47 13.79
C THR A 138 2.41 -8.02 13.05
N VAL A 139 2.40 -7.85 11.72
CA VAL A 139 3.54 -8.18 10.87
C VAL A 139 3.75 -7.01 9.92
N ASN A 140 5.00 -6.61 9.76
CA ASN A 140 5.36 -5.65 8.72
C ASN A 140 5.88 -6.44 7.50
N TYR A 141 5.21 -6.27 6.36
CA TYR A 141 5.70 -6.77 5.09
C TYR A 141 6.26 -5.58 4.33
N GLU A 142 7.26 -5.81 3.52
CA GLU A 142 7.90 -4.73 2.78
C GLU A 142 7.86 -5.03 1.29
N TYR A 143 7.41 -4.05 0.50
CA TYR A 143 7.41 -4.12 -0.95
C TYR A 143 8.72 -3.52 -1.44
N VAL A 144 9.65 -4.40 -1.83
CA VAL A 144 10.99 -3.97 -2.22
C VAL A 144 10.99 -3.67 -3.70
N GLN A 145 11.57 -2.53 -4.04
CA GLN A 145 11.65 -2.13 -5.44
C GLN A 145 12.74 -2.90 -6.15
N LYS A 146 12.36 -3.53 -7.24
CA LYS A 146 13.33 -4.27 -8.00
C LYS A 146 13.82 -3.52 -9.17
N ILE A 147 13.94 -2.28 -9.07
CA ILE A 147 14.28 -1.52 -10.14
C ILE A 147 15.51 -1.77 -10.69
N GLU A 148 16.23 -1.99 -9.84
CA GLU A 148 17.48 -2.22 -10.23
C GLU A 148 17.53 -3.13 -11.32
N LEU A 149 17.14 -3.33 -11.58
CA LEU A 149 17.30 -4.08 -12.45
C LEU A 149 17.19 -3.78 -13.67
N THR A 150 17.24 -3.57 -13.71
CA THR A 150 17.27 -3.47 -14.58
C THR A 150 17.92 -3.00 -15.34
N VAL A 151 18.38 -3.13 -15.28
CA VAL A 151 18.95 -2.86 -16.02
C VAL A 151 19.43 -2.97 -16.80
N PRO A 152 19.76 -3.12 -17.03
CA PRO A 152 20.21 -3.29 -17.88
C PRO A 152 20.49 -3.48 -18.59
N GLU A 153 20.72 -3.73 -18.63
CA GLU A 153 21.03 -4.11 -19.33
C GLU A 153 21.21 -4.29 -20.00
N THR A 154 21.51 -4.50 -19.99
CA THR A 154 21.72 -4.92 -20.68
C THR A 154 21.70 -5.25 -21.34
N THR A 155 21.86 -5.52 -21.41
CA THR A 155 21.84 -6.07 -22.13
C THR A 155 21.67 -6.62 -22.65
N GLU A 156 21.78 -7.06 -22.61
CA GLU A 156 21.59 -7.82 -23.17
C GLU A 156 21.06 -8.34 -23.27
N SER A 157 21.23 -8.59 -23.14
CA SER A 157 20.73 -9.27 -23.30
C SER A 157 20.07 -9.56 -23.18
N MET A 158 20.02 -9.72 -22.98
CA MET A 158 19.37 -10.17 -22.94
C MET A 158 18.62 -10.52 -22.80
N VAL A 159 18.71 -10.71 -22.76
CA VAL A 159 18.03 -11.23 -22.78
C VAL A 159 17.31 -11.57 -22.36
N GLN A 160 17.27 -11.86 -22.14
CA GLN A 160 16.70 -12.32 -21.88
C GLN A 160 16.00 -12.29 -21.22
N GLU A 161 16.08 -12.24 -20.83
CA GLU A 161 15.64 -12.32 -20.28
C GLU A 161 14.76 -12.22 -19.84
N SER A 162 14.49 -12.17 -19.93
CA SER A 162 13.67 -12.24 -19.57
C SER A 162 12.92 -12.46 -19.06
N SER A 163 12.86 -12.74 -18.83
CA SER A 163 12.30 -13.15 -18.38
C SER A 163 11.69 -13.15 -17.45
N TYR A 164 11.59 -13.08 -17.11
CA TYR A 164 11.14 -13.18 -16.25
C TYR A 164 10.34 -12.73 -15.55
N LEU A 165 9.84 -12.44 -15.55
CA LEU A 165 9.19 -12.11 -14.74
C LEU A 165 8.31 -12.28 -14.18
N PRO A 166 8.25 -12.52 -13.99
CA PRO A 166 7.21 -13.05 -13.38
C PRO A 166 6.41 -12.45 -12.55
N GLY A 167 6.07 -12.22 -12.53
CA GLY A 167 5.31 -11.41 -11.95
C GLY A 167 4.41 -11.40 -10.98
#